data_9ccff19d175960ead44dd913e483c81d
#
_entry.id   9ccff19d175960ead44dd913e483c81d
#
_cell.length_a   1.000
_cell.length_b   1.000
_cell.length_c   1.000
_cell.angle_alpha   90.00
_cell.angle_beta   90.00
_cell.angle_gamma   90.00
#
_symmetry.space_group_name_H-M   'P 1'
#
loop_
_entity.id
_entity.type
_entity.pdbx_description
1 polymer ?
#
loop_
_entity_poly.entity_id
_entity_poly.type
_entity_poly.pdbx_seq_one_letter_code
_entity_poly.pdbx_strand_id
1 'polypeptide(L)'
;YANNRAKLNEEIQALYDRLGVSPMSGCLPQFIPLPIMMGLYYAVQQPLQYIVGLSSETVIKLAQLVGLDNLAGANYTVQIVIAEKLNAFKDAVGNFTPDVLKCLADGESIFPMDFNFFGLNLADTPSIKHPGLIWIIPILSCLTAYLSSYIMQKMQNMPKGNDAAANQMKMMTMLMPLMSLYFAFILPGAIGIYWIFNN
;
A
#
# COMPACT_ATOMS: atom_id res chain seq x y z
N TYR A 1 -9.65 -31.27 -29.59
CA TYR A 1 -8.30 -30.77 -29.28
C TYR A 1 -7.73 -31.32 -27.95
N ALA A 2 -8.43 -32.18 -27.22
CA ALA A 2 -8.02 -32.66 -25.91
C ALA A 2 -6.61 -33.28 -25.86
N ASN A 3 -6.13 -33.86 -26.97
CA ASN A 3 -4.82 -34.53 -27.05
C ASN A 3 -3.72 -33.67 -27.76
N ASN A 4 -4.03 -32.48 -28.28
CA ASN A 4 -3.05 -31.63 -28.97
C ASN A 4 -3.11 -30.19 -28.45
N ARG A 5 -2.31 -29.93 -27.41
CA ARG A 5 -2.24 -28.62 -26.71
C ARG A 5 -1.72 -27.48 -27.58
N ALA A 6 -0.78 -27.79 -28.50
CA ALA A 6 -0.25 -26.80 -29.41
C ALA A 6 -1.36 -26.25 -30.31
N LYS A 7 -2.17 -27.16 -30.86
CA LYS A 7 -3.31 -26.77 -31.72
C LYS A 7 -4.44 -26.08 -30.94
N LEU A 8 -4.66 -26.46 -29.68
CA LEU A 8 -5.61 -25.78 -28.80
C LEU A 8 -5.19 -24.29 -28.56
N ASN A 9 -3.90 -24.07 -28.27
CA ASN A 9 -3.38 -22.71 -28.04
C ASN A 9 -3.45 -21.86 -29.32
N GLU A 10 -3.17 -22.46 -30.47
CA GLU A 10 -3.27 -21.79 -31.78
C GLU A 10 -4.72 -21.36 -32.07
N GLU A 11 -5.69 -22.24 -31.82
CA GLU A 11 -7.11 -21.94 -32.01
C GLU A 11 -7.63 -20.90 -31.00
N ILE A 12 -7.14 -20.91 -29.75
CA ILE A 12 -7.45 -19.87 -28.77
C ILE A 12 -6.91 -18.51 -29.20
N GLN A 13 -5.67 -18.45 -29.69
CA GLN A 13 -5.10 -17.20 -30.23
C GLN A 13 -5.88 -16.72 -31.46
N ALA A 14 -6.19 -17.62 -32.39
CA ALA A 14 -7.00 -17.26 -33.56
C ALA A 14 -8.41 -16.77 -33.18
N LEU A 15 -8.98 -17.27 -32.09
CA LEU A 15 -10.26 -16.80 -31.56
C LEU A 15 -10.13 -15.37 -31.01
N TYR A 16 -9.09 -15.08 -30.22
CA TYR A 16 -8.83 -13.72 -29.71
C TYR A 16 -8.62 -12.73 -30.86
N ASP A 17 -7.87 -13.12 -31.88
CA ASP A 17 -7.63 -12.29 -33.07
C ASP A 17 -8.93 -12.00 -33.85
N ARG A 18 -9.80 -13.03 -34.01
CA ARG A 18 -11.11 -12.89 -34.65
C ARG A 18 -12.06 -11.98 -33.87
N LEU A 19 -12.00 -12.05 -32.54
CA LEU A 19 -12.85 -11.21 -31.67
C LEU A 19 -12.25 -9.80 -31.46
N GLY A 20 -11.05 -9.53 -31.94
CA GLY A 20 -10.35 -8.26 -31.72
C GLY A 20 -10.07 -7.98 -30.24
N VAL A 21 -10.00 -9.00 -29.38
CA VAL A 21 -9.83 -8.87 -27.94
C VAL A 21 -8.42 -9.34 -27.57
N SER A 22 -7.64 -8.51 -26.94
CA SER A 22 -6.34 -8.94 -26.42
C SER A 22 -6.52 -9.73 -25.10
N PRO A 23 -5.81 -10.86 -24.89
CA PRO A 23 -5.81 -11.53 -23.59
C PRO A 23 -5.32 -10.64 -22.45
N MET A 24 -4.55 -9.59 -22.76
CA MET A 24 -4.11 -8.58 -21.79
C MET A 24 -5.18 -7.55 -21.43
N SER A 25 -6.25 -7.40 -22.20
CA SER A 25 -7.33 -6.45 -21.91
C SER A 25 -8.03 -6.74 -20.58
N GLY A 26 -8.07 -8.01 -20.17
CA GLY A 26 -8.63 -8.43 -18.88
C GLY A 26 -7.77 -8.08 -17.66
N CYS A 27 -6.47 -7.84 -17.81
CA CYS A 27 -5.59 -7.44 -16.70
C CYS A 27 -5.44 -5.92 -16.56
N LEU A 28 -5.84 -5.13 -17.57
CA LEU A 28 -5.74 -3.66 -17.54
C LEU A 28 -6.44 -3.04 -16.31
N PRO A 29 -7.66 -3.45 -15.91
CA PRO A 29 -8.31 -2.94 -14.71
C PRO A 29 -7.51 -3.17 -13.42
N GLN A 30 -6.65 -4.18 -13.38
CA GLN A 30 -5.79 -4.48 -12.22
C GLN A 30 -4.71 -3.41 -11.98
N PHE A 31 -4.38 -2.60 -12.98
CA PHE A 31 -3.43 -1.49 -12.85
C PHE A 31 -4.05 -0.20 -12.31
N ILE A 32 -5.39 -0.08 -12.31
CA ILE A 32 -6.09 1.11 -11.80
C ILE A 32 -5.78 1.38 -10.31
N PRO A 33 -5.67 0.38 -9.41
CA PRO A 33 -5.30 0.62 -8.03
C PRO A 33 -3.88 1.15 -7.81
N LEU A 34 -2.94 0.95 -8.76
CA LEU A 34 -1.54 1.34 -8.57
C LEU A 34 -1.33 2.85 -8.39
N PRO A 35 -1.91 3.75 -9.21
CA PRO A 35 -1.81 5.19 -8.97
C PRO A 35 -2.41 5.62 -7.64
N ILE A 36 -3.54 5.01 -7.23
CA ILE A 36 -4.19 5.28 -5.95
C ILE A 36 -3.27 4.85 -4.80
N MET A 37 -2.71 3.64 -4.88
CA MET A 37 -1.76 3.12 -3.91
C MET A 37 -0.51 4.01 -3.81
N MET A 38 -0.02 4.51 -4.95
CA MET A 38 1.15 5.40 -5.00
C MET A 38 0.85 6.73 -4.30
N GLY A 39 -0.33 7.33 -4.56
CA GLY A 39 -0.78 8.54 -3.86
C GLY A 39 -0.92 8.31 -2.36
N LEU A 40 -1.53 7.21 -1.96
CA LEU A 40 -1.66 6.83 -0.56
C LEU A 40 -0.29 6.56 0.10
N TYR A 41 0.63 5.92 -0.62
CA TYR A 41 2.01 5.71 -0.16
C TYR A 41 2.69 7.03 0.19
N TYR A 42 2.64 8.02 -0.72
CA TYR A 42 3.21 9.33 -0.45
C TYR A 42 2.51 10.05 0.71
N ALA A 43 1.19 9.99 0.79
CA ALA A 43 0.43 10.60 1.88
C ALA A 43 0.83 10.01 3.25
N VAL A 44 1.03 8.69 3.33
CA VAL A 44 1.45 8.04 4.58
C VAL A 44 2.92 8.31 4.90
N GLN A 45 3.80 8.31 3.92
CA GLN A 45 5.25 8.53 4.13
C GLN A 45 5.59 9.99 4.42
N GLN A 46 4.86 10.92 3.83
CA GLN A 46 5.09 12.36 3.93
C GLN A 46 3.81 13.09 4.37
N PRO A 47 3.28 12.77 5.56
CA PRO A 47 1.97 13.27 5.99
C PRO A 47 1.94 14.78 6.18
N LEU A 48 3.04 15.40 6.61
CA LEU A 48 3.11 16.84 6.81
C LEU A 48 2.95 17.63 5.50
N GLN A 49 3.49 17.09 4.39
CA GLN A 49 3.37 17.72 3.08
C GLN A 49 2.06 17.38 2.37
N TYR A 50 1.67 16.10 2.33
CA TYR A 50 0.56 15.66 1.49
C TYR A 50 -0.80 15.62 2.20
N ILE A 51 -0.83 15.50 3.54
CA ILE A 51 -2.07 15.52 4.30
C ILE A 51 -2.30 16.90 4.91
N VAL A 52 -1.28 17.46 5.57
CA VAL A 52 -1.38 18.78 6.23
C VAL A 52 -1.20 19.92 5.23
N GLY A 53 -0.42 19.72 4.17
CA GLY A 53 -0.19 20.73 3.13
C GLY A 53 0.93 21.72 3.48
N LEU A 54 1.88 21.33 4.36
CA LEU A 54 3.01 22.19 4.73
C LEU A 54 4.05 22.27 3.62
N SER A 55 4.68 23.42 3.47
CA SER A 55 5.82 23.60 2.58
C SER A 55 7.04 22.80 3.05
N SER A 56 7.92 22.45 2.11
CA SER A 56 9.17 21.76 2.45
C SER A 56 10.04 22.57 3.42
N GLU A 57 9.99 23.91 3.33
CA GLU A 57 10.73 24.81 4.22
C GLU A 57 10.20 24.71 5.66
N THR A 58 8.88 24.70 5.83
CA THR A 58 8.24 24.52 7.15
C THR A 58 8.56 23.15 7.74
N VAL A 59 8.54 22.08 6.94
CA VAL A 59 8.90 20.74 7.40
C VAL A 59 10.36 20.70 7.89
N ILE A 60 11.28 21.39 7.22
CA ILE A 60 12.68 21.49 7.66
C ILE A 60 12.79 22.23 9.00
N LYS A 61 12.08 23.35 9.17
CA LYS A 61 12.04 24.11 10.44
C LYS A 61 11.48 23.25 11.59
N LEU A 62 10.43 22.49 11.32
CA LEU A 62 9.85 21.56 12.29
C LEU A 62 10.82 20.41 12.63
N ALA A 63 11.56 19.89 11.64
CA ALA A 63 12.59 18.89 11.88
C ALA A 63 13.68 19.42 12.82
N GLN A 64 14.15 20.64 12.61
CA GLN A 64 15.12 21.30 13.47
C GLN A 64 14.59 21.49 14.90
N LEU A 65 13.33 21.94 15.04
CA LEU A 65 12.69 22.12 16.33
C LEU A 65 12.65 20.83 17.17
N VAL A 66 12.42 19.67 16.52
CA VAL A 66 12.37 18.36 17.19
C VAL A 66 13.74 17.65 17.26
N GLY A 67 14.84 18.36 16.91
CA GLY A 67 16.22 17.85 17.01
C GLY A 67 16.58 16.81 15.93
N LEU A 68 16.05 16.95 14.73
CA LEU A 68 16.31 16.05 13.58
C LEU A 68 17.10 16.76 12.46
N ASP A 69 18.07 17.58 12.80
CA ASP A 69 18.81 18.44 11.87
C ASP A 69 19.50 17.71 10.72
N ASN A 70 19.94 16.46 10.95
CA ASN A 70 20.70 15.68 9.98
C ASN A 70 19.84 14.83 9.04
N LEU A 71 18.52 14.80 9.20
CA LEU A 71 17.62 13.89 8.48
C LEU A 71 16.70 14.59 7.49
N ALA A 72 16.73 15.93 7.43
CA ALA A 72 15.79 16.74 6.67
C ALA A 72 15.78 16.51 5.14
N GLY A 73 16.73 15.76 4.59
CA GLY A 73 16.80 15.51 3.14
C GLY A 73 16.85 14.05 2.71
N ALA A 74 16.88 13.08 3.64
CA ALA A 74 17.34 11.75 3.26
C ALA A 74 16.29 10.62 3.31
N ASN A 75 15.23 10.70 4.11
CA ASN A 75 14.30 9.59 4.26
C ASN A 75 12.83 10.03 4.34
N TYR A 76 11.98 9.40 3.55
CA TYR A 76 10.54 9.64 3.50
C TYR A 76 9.82 9.40 4.85
N THR A 77 10.36 8.54 5.71
CA THR A 77 9.83 8.25 7.06
C THR A 77 10.11 9.35 8.09
N VAL A 78 10.96 10.33 7.77
CA VAL A 78 11.32 11.42 8.70
C VAL A 78 10.09 12.26 9.08
N GLN A 79 9.17 12.51 8.16
CA GLN A 79 7.98 13.30 8.45
C GLN A 79 7.04 12.64 9.45
N ILE A 80 6.97 11.32 9.48
CA ILE A 80 6.22 10.56 10.49
C ILE A 80 6.85 10.77 11.87
N VAL A 81 8.17 10.64 11.95
CA VAL A 81 8.92 10.84 13.21
C VAL A 81 8.80 12.29 13.70
N ILE A 82 8.82 13.28 12.78
CA ILE A 82 8.56 14.68 13.13
C ILE A 82 7.15 14.79 13.71
N ALA A 83 6.12 14.27 13.04
CA ALA A 83 4.74 14.35 13.47
C ALA A 83 4.51 13.69 14.85
N GLU A 84 5.14 12.53 15.11
CA GLU A 84 5.09 11.86 16.41
C GLU A 84 5.78 12.71 17.50
N LYS A 85 6.97 13.23 17.22
CA LYS A 85 7.70 14.09 18.19
C LYS A 85 7.00 15.41 18.46
N LEU A 86 6.31 16.00 17.48
CA LEU A 86 5.50 17.19 17.66
C LEU A 86 4.38 17.01 18.69
N ASN A 87 3.95 15.75 18.95
CA ASN A 87 2.99 15.48 20.02
C ASN A 87 3.49 15.86 21.42
N ALA A 88 4.82 15.92 21.64
CA ALA A 88 5.39 16.42 22.88
C ALA A 88 5.32 17.95 23.03
N PHE A 89 5.04 18.68 21.95
CA PHE A 89 4.91 20.14 21.93
C PHE A 89 3.45 20.60 21.97
N LYS A 90 2.60 19.86 22.66
CA LYS A 90 1.19 20.21 22.89
C LYS A 90 0.99 20.77 24.30
N ASP A 91 0.05 21.69 24.41
CA ASP A 91 -0.45 22.17 25.71
C ASP A 91 -1.42 21.16 26.35
N ALA A 92 -1.90 21.47 27.56
CA ALA A 92 -2.86 20.64 28.29
C ALA A 92 -4.22 20.46 27.56
N VAL A 93 -4.53 21.28 26.59
CA VAL A 93 -5.76 21.26 25.78
C VAL A 93 -5.54 20.53 24.46
N GLY A 94 -4.28 20.21 24.12
CA GLY A 94 -3.91 19.49 22.90
C GLY A 94 -3.56 20.40 21.72
N ASN A 95 -3.46 21.72 21.92
CA ASN A 95 -2.99 22.65 20.89
C ASN A 95 -1.46 22.67 20.84
N PHE A 96 -0.89 22.97 19.68
CA PHE A 96 0.55 23.11 19.56
C PHE A 96 1.05 24.40 20.25
N THR A 97 2.25 24.29 20.84
CA THR A 97 2.91 25.42 21.50
C THR A 97 3.29 26.53 20.50
N PRO A 98 3.49 27.77 20.96
CA PRO A 98 3.89 28.90 20.10
C PRO A 98 5.16 28.62 19.29
N ASP A 99 6.05 27.77 19.78
CA ASP A 99 7.30 27.44 19.07
C ASP A 99 7.06 26.64 17.80
N VAL A 100 6.09 25.73 17.81
CA VAL A 100 5.63 25.01 16.59
C VAL A 100 4.95 25.99 15.63
N LEU A 101 4.08 26.86 16.16
CA LEU A 101 3.34 27.82 15.32
C LEU A 101 4.24 28.84 14.62
N LYS A 102 5.35 29.24 15.26
CA LYS A 102 6.37 30.13 14.65
C LYS A 102 7.11 29.48 13.45
N CYS A 103 7.12 28.16 13.35
CA CYS A 103 7.74 27.47 12.23
C CYS A 103 6.88 27.52 10.95
N LEU A 104 5.57 27.76 11.10
CA LEU A 104 4.62 27.77 9.97
C LEU A 104 4.81 29.02 9.11
N ALA A 105 4.63 28.88 7.81
CA ALA A 105 4.53 30.00 6.89
C ALA A 105 3.13 30.63 6.95
N ASP A 106 3.00 31.82 6.37
CA ASP A 106 1.72 32.52 6.31
C ASP A 106 0.64 31.70 5.60
N GLY A 107 -0.47 31.47 6.27
CA GLY A 107 -1.58 30.69 5.75
C GLY A 107 -1.46 29.18 5.94
N GLU A 108 -0.35 28.68 6.46
CA GLU A 108 -0.23 27.26 6.86
C GLU A 108 -0.90 27.01 8.21
N SER A 109 -1.45 25.83 8.36
CA SER A 109 -2.02 25.34 9.62
C SER A 109 -1.54 23.92 9.88
N ILE A 110 -1.39 23.57 11.16
CA ILE A 110 -1.00 22.23 11.58
C ILE A 110 -2.00 21.70 12.60
N PHE A 111 -2.29 20.41 12.50
CA PHE A 111 -3.14 19.70 13.46
C PHE A 111 -2.43 18.44 13.96
N PRO A 112 -2.76 18.00 15.21
CA PRO A 112 -2.19 16.78 15.77
C PRO A 112 -2.57 15.57 14.94
N MET A 113 -1.59 14.75 14.59
CA MET A 113 -1.80 13.48 13.91
C MET A 113 -1.62 12.32 14.89
N ASP A 114 -2.56 11.39 14.87
CA ASP A 114 -2.47 10.13 15.59
C ASP A 114 -2.45 8.98 14.58
N PHE A 115 -1.37 8.24 14.58
CA PHE A 115 -1.19 7.07 13.71
C PHE A 115 -1.65 5.78 14.38
N ASN A 116 -2.16 5.84 15.62
CA ASN A 116 -2.63 4.68 16.34
C ASN A 116 -4.07 4.34 15.97
N PHE A 117 -4.27 3.13 15.50
CA PHE A 117 -5.57 2.59 15.16
C PHE A 117 -5.74 1.22 15.84
N PHE A 118 -6.66 1.12 16.81
CA PHE A 118 -6.86 -0.08 17.61
C PHE A 118 -5.58 -0.64 18.26
N GLY A 119 -4.68 0.25 18.71
CA GLY A 119 -3.40 -0.14 19.32
C GLY A 119 -2.30 -0.52 18.31
N LEU A 120 -2.54 -0.33 17.03
CA LEU A 120 -1.57 -0.51 15.96
C LEU A 120 -1.08 0.85 15.50
N ASN A 121 0.23 1.08 15.50
CA ASN A 121 0.80 2.25 14.85
C ASN A 121 0.84 1.99 13.33
N LEU A 122 -0.07 2.62 12.59
CA LEU A 122 -0.20 2.42 11.14
C LEU A 122 0.93 3.06 10.33
N ALA A 123 1.72 3.93 10.93
CA ALA A 123 2.92 4.48 10.33
C ALA A 123 4.08 3.47 10.30
N ASP A 124 4.07 2.49 11.18
CA ASP A 124 5.10 1.46 11.25
C ASP A 124 5.01 0.49 10.06
N THR A 125 6.17 0.01 9.65
CA THR A 125 6.28 -1.07 8.66
C THR A 125 6.47 -2.39 9.40
N PRO A 126 5.64 -3.41 9.13
CA PRO A 126 5.83 -4.72 9.73
C PRO A 126 7.23 -5.27 9.46
N SER A 127 7.92 -5.71 10.52
CA SER A 127 9.30 -6.22 10.40
C SER A 127 9.36 -7.71 10.73
N ILE A 128 10.03 -8.48 9.88
CA ILE A 128 10.27 -9.91 10.12
C ILE A 128 11.19 -10.10 11.33
N LYS A 129 12.09 -9.15 11.60
CA LYS A 129 13.04 -9.21 12.72
C LYS A 129 12.40 -8.90 14.08
N HIS A 130 11.36 -8.09 14.08
CA HIS A 130 10.65 -7.67 15.29
C HIS A 130 9.15 -7.93 15.13
N PRO A 131 8.70 -9.16 15.38
CA PRO A 131 7.29 -9.50 15.32
C PRO A 131 6.50 -8.75 16.39
N GLY A 132 5.40 -8.13 16.00
CA GLY A 132 4.52 -7.36 16.87
C GLY A 132 3.06 -7.44 16.40
N LEU A 133 2.17 -6.76 17.10
CA LEU A 133 0.74 -6.70 16.75
C LEU A 133 0.48 -6.27 15.30
N ILE A 134 1.36 -5.44 14.73
CA ILE A 134 1.25 -4.98 13.34
C ILE A 134 1.31 -6.11 12.30
N TRP A 135 1.80 -7.31 12.67
CA TRP A 135 1.80 -8.49 11.81
C TRP A 135 0.40 -9.00 11.44
N ILE A 136 -0.63 -8.57 12.19
CA ILE A 136 -2.02 -8.89 11.82
C ILE A 136 -2.36 -8.39 10.43
N ILE A 137 -1.75 -7.26 9.99
CA ILE A 137 -2.00 -6.63 8.69
C ILE A 137 -1.50 -7.51 7.52
N PRO A 138 -0.22 -7.95 7.46
CA PRO A 138 0.24 -8.89 6.45
C PRO A 138 -0.54 -10.21 6.42
N ILE A 139 -0.88 -10.75 7.59
CA ILE A 139 -1.64 -12.01 7.67
C ILE A 139 -3.04 -11.83 7.08
N LEU A 140 -3.77 -10.77 7.46
CA LEU A 140 -5.09 -10.47 6.90
C LEU A 140 -5.02 -10.16 5.41
N SER A 141 -4.00 -9.44 4.96
CA SER A 141 -3.79 -9.14 3.54
C SER A 141 -3.60 -10.41 2.72
N CYS A 142 -2.78 -11.33 3.20
CA CYS A 142 -2.61 -12.64 2.56
C CYS A 142 -3.91 -13.46 2.54
N LEU A 143 -4.64 -13.47 3.67
CA LEU A 143 -5.90 -14.22 3.80
C LEU A 143 -6.97 -13.68 2.86
N THR A 144 -7.16 -12.36 2.81
CA THR A 144 -8.15 -11.73 1.92
C THR A 144 -7.78 -11.93 0.46
N ALA A 145 -6.50 -11.82 0.08
CA ALA A 145 -6.02 -12.09 -1.27
C ALA A 145 -6.25 -13.56 -1.68
N TYR A 146 -5.98 -14.50 -0.76
CA TYR A 146 -6.26 -15.92 -1.00
C TYR A 146 -7.75 -16.19 -1.17
N LEU A 147 -8.58 -15.63 -0.30
CA LEU A 147 -10.04 -15.78 -0.35
C LEU A 147 -10.61 -15.20 -1.64
N SER A 148 -10.20 -14.01 -2.02
CA SER A 148 -10.58 -13.35 -3.28
C SER A 148 -10.20 -14.21 -4.48
N SER A 149 -8.96 -14.71 -4.52
CA SER A 149 -8.46 -15.60 -5.56
C SER A 149 -9.26 -16.90 -5.63
N TYR A 150 -9.62 -17.48 -4.50
CA TYR A 150 -10.41 -18.71 -4.43
C TYR A 150 -11.84 -18.51 -4.94
N ILE A 151 -12.49 -17.40 -4.55
CA ILE A 151 -13.83 -17.04 -5.03
C ILE A 151 -13.80 -16.81 -6.54
N MET A 152 -12.81 -16.07 -7.04
CA MET A 152 -12.65 -15.79 -8.47
C MET A 152 -12.50 -17.08 -9.28
N GLN A 153 -11.69 -18.05 -8.81
CA GLN A 153 -11.55 -19.34 -9.46
C GLN A 153 -12.86 -20.11 -9.55
N LYS A 154 -13.66 -20.10 -8.47
CA LYS A 154 -14.97 -20.76 -8.48
C LYS A 154 -15.96 -20.10 -9.44
N MET A 155 -15.97 -18.77 -9.47
CA MET A 155 -16.88 -18.02 -10.35
C MET A 155 -16.56 -18.18 -11.83
N GLN A 156 -15.27 -18.31 -12.18
CA GLN A 156 -14.85 -18.41 -13.57
C GLN A 156 -14.92 -19.85 -14.14
N ASN A 157 -15.45 -20.83 -13.38
CA ASN A 157 -15.55 -22.24 -13.82
C ASN A 157 -14.25 -22.74 -14.50
N MET A 158 -13.10 -22.42 -13.91
CA MET A 158 -11.81 -22.68 -14.50
C MET A 158 -11.63 -24.17 -14.89
N PRO A 159 -11.02 -24.45 -16.04
CA PRO A 159 -10.78 -25.80 -16.49
C PRO A 159 -9.99 -26.58 -15.44
N LYS A 160 -10.57 -27.68 -14.93
CA LYS A 160 -9.92 -28.59 -13.97
C LYS A 160 -8.95 -29.52 -14.67
N GLY A 161 -8.09 -29.00 -15.54
CA GLY A 161 -7.13 -29.80 -16.29
C GLY A 161 -5.68 -29.54 -15.85
N ASN A 162 -4.79 -30.45 -16.21
CA ASN A 162 -3.33 -30.25 -16.12
C ASN A 162 -2.77 -29.54 -17.36
N ASP A 163 -3.60 -28.76 -18.05
CA ASP A 163 -3.23 -28.04 -19.25
C ASP A 163 -2.33 -26.86 -18.94
N ALA A 164 -1.46 -26.46 -19.86
CA ALA A 164 -0.51 -25.40 -19.69
C ALA A 164 -1.21 -24.08 -19.29
N ALA A 165 -2.37 -23.77 -19.89
CA ALA A 165 -3.20 -22.64 -19.55
C ALA A 165 -3.76 -22.74 -18.12
N ALA A 166 -4.24 -23.91 -17.70
CA ALA A 166 -4.74 -24.12 -16.34
C ALA A 166 -3.61 -24.03 -15.30
N ASN A 167 -2.40 -24.49 -15.62
CA ASN A 167 -1.24 -24.38 -14.73
C ASN A 167 -0.74 -22.94 -14.65
N GLN A 168 -0.72 -22.19 -15.75
CA GLN A 168 -0.38 -20.77 -15.76
C GLN A 168 -1.36 -19.96 -14.91
N MET A 169 -2.65 -20.25 -15.03
CA MET A 169 -3.70 -19.59 -14.26
C MET A 169 -3.60 -19.93 -12.77
N LYS A 170 -3.33 -21.21 -12.41
CA LYS A 170 -3.06 -21.61 -11.02
C LYS A 170 -1.84 -20.91 -10.46
N MET A 171 -0.77 -20.80 -11.25
CA MET A 171 0.45 -20.10 -10.83
C MET A 171 0.19 -18.62 -10.58
N MET A 172 -0.54 -17.93 -11.46
CA MET A 172 -0.96 -16.54 -11.24
C MET A 172 -1.80 -16.38 -9.98
N THR A 173 -2.76 -17.28 -9.76
CA THR A 173 -3.63 -17.24 -8.58
C THR A 173 -2.87 -17.48 -7.27
N MET A 174 -1.81 -18.29 -7.31
CA MET A 174 -0.96 -18.56 -6.14
C MET A 174 0.07 -17.44 -5.92
N LEU A 175 0.50 -16.79 -7.00
CA LEU A 175 1.46 -15.69 -6.95
C LEU A 175 0.87 -14.42 -6.32
N MET A 176 -0.40 -14.10 -6.60
CA MET A 176 -1.08 -12.91 -6.09
C MET A 176 -1.10 -12.81 -4.56
N PRO A 177 -1.52 -13.84 -3.79
CA PRO A 177 -1.46 -13.80 -2.33
C PRO A 177 -0.03 -13.66 -1.78
N LEU A 178 0.96 -14.28 -2.44
CA LEU A 178 2.37 -14.16 -2.05
C LEU A 178 2.90 -12.75 -2.29
N MET A 179 2.54 -12.13 -3.41
CA MET A 179 2.87 -10.73 -3.70
C MET A 179 2.20 -9.79 -2.69
N SER A 180 0.93 -10.04 -2.36
CA SER A 180 0.19 -9.29 -1.35
C SER A 180 0.88 -9.34 0.01
N LEU A 181 1.31 -10.54 0.42
CA LEU A 181 2.08 -10.75 1.65
C LEU A 181 3.41 -10.00 1.62
N TYR A 182 4.15 -10.10 0.52
CA TYR A 182 5.44 -9.43 0.34
C TYR A 182 5.28 -7.91 0.47
N PHE A 183 4.35 -7.30 -0.27
CA PHE A 183 4.12 -5.86 -0.20
C PHE A 183 3.65 -5.40 1.19
N ALA A 184 2.84 -6.21 1.87
CA ALA A 184 2.39 -5.88 3.22
C ALA A 184 3.51 -5.89 4.27
N PHE A 185 4.68 -6.52 4.00
CA PHE A 185 5.86 -6.46 4.84
C PHE A 185 6.83 -5.33 4.53
N ILE A 186 6.75 -4.71 3.35
CA ILE A 186 7.65 -3.61 2.95
C ILE A 186 6.97 -2.25 2.97
N LEU A 187 5.64 -2.22 3.06
CA LEU A 187 4.86 -0.99 3.10
C LEU A 187 4.36 -0.69 4.53
N PRO A 188 4.15 0.58 4.88
CA PRO A 188 3.53 0.97 6.14
C PRO A 188 2.16 0.31 6.35
N GLY A 189 1.80 0.07 7.62
CA GLY A 189 0.56 -0.61 7.98
C GLY A 189 -0.71 0.03 7.39
N ALA A 190 -0.76 1.35 7.27
CA ALA A 190 -1.87 2.06 6.64
C ALA A 190 -2.12 1.62 5.19
N ILE A 191 -1.05 1.39 4.42
CA ILE A 191 -1.15 0.91 3.04
C ILE A 191 -1.59 -0.57 3.02
N GLY A 192 -1.12 -1.35 4.00
CA GLY A 192 -1.56 -2.73 4.17
C GLY A 192 -3.07 -2.85 4.42
N ILE A 193 -3.65 -1.93 5.20
CA ILE A 193 -5.11 -1.84 5.39
C ILE A 193 -5.83 -1.57 4.07
N TYR A 194 -5.38 -0.57 3.31
CA TYR A 194 -5.93 -0.32 1.96
C TYR A 194 -5.88 -1.59 1.10
N TRP A 195 -4.75 -2.33 1.14
CA TRP A 195 -4.58 -3.55 0.38
C TRP A 195 -5.56 -4.65 0.77
N ILE A 196 -5.87 -4.79 2.08
CA ILE A 196 -6.87 -5.73 2.60
C ILE A 196 -8.25 -5.45 1.97
N PHE A 197 -8.65 -4.18 1.90
CA PHE A 197 -9.96 -3.79 1.35
C PHE A 197 -10.00 -3.84 -0.19
N ASN A 198 -8.85 -3.74 -0.85
CA ASN A 198 -8.76 -3.79 -2.32
C ASN A 198 -8.73 -5.23 -2.87
N ASN A 199 -8.42 -6.22 -2.06
CA ASN A 199 -8.45 -7.63 -2.45
C ASN A 199 -9.89 -8.13 -2.59
#